data_ac76b4ab478f9e8715c5761dcfef83c7
#
_entry.id   ac76b4ab478f9e8715c5761dcfef83c7
#
_cell.length_a   1.000
_cell.length_b   1.000
_cell.length_c   1.000
_cell.angle_alpha   90.00
_cell.angle_beta   90.00
_cell.angle_gamma   90.00
#
_symmetry.space_group_name_H-M   'P 1'
#
loop_
_entity.id
_entity.type
_entity.pdbx_description
1 polymer ?
#
loop_
_entity_poly.entity_id
_entity_poly.type
_entity_poly.pdbx_seq_one_letter_code
_entity_poly.pdbx_strand_id
1 'polypeptide(L)'
;MTLVTPLQVESRGVVKIKDTRIADIGKRAKFDISLGGDKLCCPGLINVHDHMRGDYLPRIGPKNREYYLNWSYWERDLRGSAVVAERANITVEDCYQLAAYKNLFSGVVTVNDHFPHEFNEPFIPRMPIRVISEYTLAHECSSFDLNWGDGIEIEHKRAVKRRHPFITHLEEGYDQESQAGVEMLEKLECLDKHDVFIHGIGFSNEDIKKIKRVGATVVWCPASNLFMFNLTCKIDKMIEAGINLCIGTDSTHTGSVNLLAEMRFGRRVYRKMYGEDLDARTIVLMVTVNSAKAFWMQDRIGSIAKGKIADLLVVRPRKSDPYEALVNMEMQDIDLLLKEGRPIYGSAEYEELFAACEVEYNRISVHKREMLITGDPAALLQRVRRAVGYKKVLDYLPLDD
;
A
#
# COMPACT_ATOMS: atom_id res chain seq x y z
N MET A 1 -9.98 -23.88 -4.75
CA MET A 1 -9.84 -22.71 -3.85
C MET A 1 -11.12 -21.89 -3.80
N THR A 2 -11.28 -21.03 -2.81
CA THR A 2 -12.37 -20.05 -2.76
C THR A 2 -11.88 -18.74 -3.35
N LEU A 3 -12.60 -18.20 -4.35
CA LEU A 3 -12.28 -16.89 -4.93
C LEU A 3 -13.01 -15.80 -4.13
N VAL A 4 -12.25 -14.82 -3.66
CA VAL A 4 -12.77 -13.64 -2.97
C VAL A 4 -12.65 -12.45 -3.91
N THR A 5 -13.77 -12.08 -4.50
CA THR A 5 -13.85 -10.87 -5.32
C THR A 5 -14.48 -9.74 -4.52
N PRO A 6 -14.35 -8.49 -4.94
CA PRO A 6 -15.01 -7.38 -4.24
C PRO A 6 -16.53 -7.49 -4.16
N LEU A 7 -17.13 -8.17 -5.12
CA LEU A 7 -18.58 -8.29 -5.23
C LEU A 7 -19.13 -9.58 -4.63
N GLN A 8 -18.36 -10.67 -4.64
CA GLN A 8 -18.84 -11.98 -4.24
C GLN A 8 -17.70 -12.93 -3.80
N VAL A 9 -18.09 -13.96 -3.07
CA VAL A 9 -17.23 -15.09 -2.69
C VAL A 9 -17.73 -16.31 -3.48
N GLU A 10 -16.83 -16.95 -4.23
CA GLU A 10 -17.12 -18.13 -5.04
C GLU A 10 -16.34 -19.34 -4.54
N SER A 11 -17.00 -20.35 -4.02
CA SER A 11 -16.38 -21.63 -3.67
C SER A 11 -16.03 -22.45 -4.91
N ARG A 12 -14.93 -23.22 -4.83
CA ARG A 12 -14.43 -24.09 -5.92
C ARG A 12 -14.13 -23.35 -7.23
N GLY A 13 -13.64 -22.11 -7.11
CA GLY A 13 -13.28 -21.29 -8.26
C GLY A 13 -12.02 -21.80 -8.96
N VAL A 14 -12.00 -21.63 -10.29
CA VAL A 14 -10.85 -21.85 -11.16
C VAL A 14 -10.58 -20.56 -11.92
N VAL A 15 -9.33 -20.11 -11.92
CA VAL A 15 -8.88 -18.96 -12.71
C VAL A 15 -7.99 -19.46 -13.83
N LYS A 16 -8.36 -19.17 -15.07
CA LYS A 16 -7.54 -19.44 -16.25
C LYS A 16 -6.74 -18.21 -16.59
N ILE A 17 -5.44 -18.35 -16.62
CA ILE A 17 -4.50 -17.28 -16.99
C ILE A 17 -3.97 -17.58 -18.40
N LYS A 18 -3.92 -16.54 -19.23
CA LYS A 18 -3.25 -16.57 -20.53
C LYS A 18 -2.37 -15.34 -20.63
N ASP A 19 -1.11 -15.54 -20.90
CA ASP A 19 -0.09 -14.49 -20.87
C ASP A 19 -0.11 -13.79 -19.49
N THR A 20 -0.36 -12.50 -19.44
CA THR A 20 -0.41 -11.71 -18.20
C THR A 20 -1.83 -11.53 -17.62
N ARG A 21 -2.86 -12.11 -18.28
CA ARG A 21 -4.26 -11.76 -18.00
C ARG A 21 -5.12 -12.94 -17.60
N ILE A 22 -6.17 -12.65 -16.85
CA ILE A 22 -7.26 -13.58 -16.54
C ILE A 22 -8.08 -13.80 -17.82
N ALA A 23 -7.93 -14.98 -18.41
CA ALA A 23 -8.64 -15.36 -19.63
C ALA A 23 -10.09 -15.80 -19.33
N ASP A 24 -10.28 -16.49 -18.19
CA ASP A 24 -11.60 -16.99 -17.80
C ASP A 24 -11.65 -17.30 -16.29
N ILE A 25 -12.87 -17.33 -15.75
CA ILE A 25 -13.17 -17.68 -14.36
C ILE A 25 -14.33 -18.66 -14.37
N GLY A 26 -14.19 -19.80 -13.71
CA GLY A 26 -15.22 -20.83 -13.71
C GLY A 26 -15.20 -21.71 -12.46
N LYS A 27 -16.18 -22.60 -12.35
CA LYS A 27 -16.28 -23.57 -11.24
C LYS A 27 -15.86 -24.98 -11.64
N ARG A 28 -15.81 -25.26 -12.94
CA ARG A 28 -15.48 -26.59 -13.49
C ARG A 28 -14.63 -26.39 -14.74
N ALA A 29 -13.34 -26.53 -14.60
CA ALA A 29 -12.41 -26.57 -15.71
C ALA A 29 -11.29 -27.56 -15.39
N LYS A 30 -10.68 -28.13 -16.43
CA LYS A 30 -9.38 -28.81 -16.28
C LYS A 30 -8.37 -27.73 -15.88
N PHE A 31 -7.60 -27.98 -14.86
CA PHE A 31 -6.57 -27.06 -14.36
C PHE A 31 -5.22 -27.76 -14.37
N ASP A 32 -4.18 -26.97 -14.58
CA ASP A 32 -2.80 -27.46 -14.61
C ASP A 32 -2.23 -27.54 -13.18
N ILE A 33 -2.67 -26.64 -12.29
CA ILE A 33 -2.21 -26.56 -10.90
C ILE A 33 -3.40 -26.53 -9.96
N SER A 34 -3.37 -27.38 -8.93
CA SER A 34 -4.35 -27.41 -7.85
C SER A 34 -3.82 -26.68 -6.63
N LEU A 35 -4.53 -25.66 -6.17
CA LEU A 35 -4.19 -24.92 -4.95
C LEU A 35 -4.88 -25.48 -3.68
N GLY A 36 -5.64 -26.58 -3.82
CA GLY A 36 -6.44 -27.14 -2.73
C GLY A 36 -7.79 -26.44 -2.55
N GLY A 37 -8.65 -27.06 -1.74
CA GLY A 37 -10.02 -26.55 -1.48
C GLY A 37 -10.12 -25.56 -0.33
N ASP A 38 -9.13 -25.52 0.52
CA ASP A 38 -9.06 -24.79 1.79
C ASP A 38 -8.43 -23.40 1.69
N LYS A 39 -7.88 -23.04 0.52
CA LYS A 39 -7.22 -21.75 0.32
C LYS A 39 -8.17 -20.71 -0.25
N LEU A 40 -7.91 -19.43 0.09
CA LEU A 40 -8.56 -18.27 -0.51
C LEU A 40 -7.65 -17.66 -1.58
N CYS A 41 -8.27 -17.22 -2.67
CA CYS A 41 -7.60 -16.41 -3.70
C CYS A 41 -8.33 -15.08 -3.85
N CYS A 42 -7.61 -13.99 -3.69
CA CYS A 42 -8.11 -12.63 -3.87
C CYS A 42 -7.19 -11.87 -4.85
N PRO A 43 -7.59 -10.66 -5.28
CA PRO A 43 -6.67 -9.78 -6.02
C PRO A 43 -5.42 -9.51 -5.18
N GLY A 44 -4.26 -9.39 -5.81
CA GLY A 44 -3.07 -8.87 -5.16
C GLY A 44 -3.36 -7.49 -4.54
N LEU A 45 -2.89 -7.26 -3.32
CA LEU A 45 -3.15 -6.02 -2.59
C LEU A 45 -2.45 -4.84 -3.24
N ILE A 46 -3.01 -3.65 -3.04
CA ILE A 46 -2.51 -2.38 -3.55
C ILE A 46 -2.27 -1.44 -2.38
N ASN A 47 -1.03 -1.02 -2.19
CA ASN A 47 -0.65 0.03 -1.24
C ASN A 47 -0.58 1.38 -1.97
N VAL A 48 -1.53 2.25 -1.70
CA VAL A 48 -1.72 3.50 -2.48
C VAL A 48 -0.93 4.68 -1.96
N HIS A 49 -0.27 4.52 -0.82
CA HIS A 49 0.60 5.55 -0.26
C HIS A 49 1.70 4.92 0.58
N ASP A 50 2.90 5.12 0.12
CA ASP A 50 4.14 4.70 0.74
C ASP A 50 5.22 5.75 0.44
N HIS A 51 6.20 5.87 1.31
CA HIS A 51 7.46 6.56 1.05
C HIS A 51 8.57 5.51 1.07
N MET A 52 8.73 4.79 -0.04
CA MET A 52 9.60 3.61 -0.11
C MET A 52 11.04 3.89 0.33
N ARG A 53 11.58 5.07 0.02
CA ARG A 53 12.89 5.48 0.51
C ARG A 53 12.95 5.62 2.04
N GLY A 54 11.78 5.85 2.68
CA GLY A 54 11.61 6.00 4.13
C GLY A 54 11.37 4.69 4.89
N ASP A 55 11.32 3.54 4.21
CA ASP A 55 11.00 2.26 4.84
C ASP A 55 12.18 1.68 5.62
N TYR A 56 12.39 2.24 6.80
CA TYR A 56 13.46 1.84 7.70
C TYR A 56 13.02 1.95 9.17
N LEU A 57 13.52 1.07 10.04
CA LEU A 57 13.15 1.00 11.46
C LEU A 57 14.31 1.40 12.37
N PRO A 58 14.05 1.86 13.58
CA PRO A 58 12.74 2.04 14.22
C PRO A 58 11.98 3.30 13.75
N ARG A 59 10.73 3.45 14.22
CA ARG A 59 9.92 4.67 14.03
C ARG A 59 10.59 5.89 14.63
N ILE A 60 10.28 7.05 14.07
CA ILE A 60 10.71 8.36 14.54
C ILE A 60 9.46 9.14 14.92
N GLY A 61 9.39 9.57 16.15
CA GLY A 61 8.18 10.20 16.68
C GLY A 61 8.43 11.25 17.72
N PRO A 62 7.33 11.81 18.26
CA PRO A 62 7.41 12.90 19.22
C PRO A 62 8.17 12.48 20.46
N LYS A 63 8.97 13.40 20.97
CA LYS A 63 9.65 13.28 22.25
C LYS A 63 8.66 13.46 23.40
N ASN A 64 8.92 12.83 24.56
CA ASN A 64 8.15 13.06 25.80
C ASN A 64 6.64 12.79 25.70
N ARG A 65 6.18 11.96 24.76
CA ARG A 65 4.75 11.68 24.51
C ARG A 65 3.93 12.89 24.07
N GLU A 66 4.57 13.94 23.59
CA GLU A 66 3.92 15.06 22.93
C GLU A 66 3.54 14.65 21.48
N TYR A 67 2.58 15.37 20.90
CA TYR A 67 2.15 15.17 19.52
C TYR A 67 2.54 16.37 18.68
N TYR A 68 2.75 16.17 17.39
CA TYR A 68 3.08 17.25 16.47
C TYR A 68 1.84 18.08 16.14
N LEU A 69 2.03 19.36 15.90
CA LEU A 69 0.99 20.27 15.44
C LEU A 69 0.66 20.02 13.96
N ASN A 70 1.70 19.82 13.16
CA ASN A 70 1.65 19.40 11.77
C ASN A 70 2.91 18.59 11.41
N TRP A 71 2.95 18.04 10.21
CA TRP A 71 4.04 17.15 9.73
C TRP A 71 5.41 17.86 9.72
N SER A 72 5.49 19.18 9.54
CA SER A 72 6.77 19.89 9.42
C SER A 72 7.63 19.83 10.68
N TYR A 73 7.01 19.72 11.85
CA TYR A 73 7.72 19.47 13.12
C TYR A 73 8.34 18.08 13.17
N TRP A 74 7.61 17.08 12.65
CA TRP A 74 8.13 15.73 12.53
C TRP A 74 9.30 15.66 11.55
N GLU A 75 9.21 16.32 10.41
CA GLU A 75 10.27 16.35 9.41
C GLU A 75 11.60 16.88 9.98
N ARG A 76 11.56 17.86 10.88
CA ARG A 76 12.75 18.33 11.59
C ARG A 76 13.34 17.25 12.49
N ASP A 77 12.52 16.53 13.24
CA ASP A 77 12.96 15.42 14.08
C ASP A 77 13.51 14.25 13.23
N LEU A 78 12.86 13.96 12.10
CA LEU A 78 13.32 12.98 11.12
C LEU A 78 14.73 13.30 10.63
N ARG A 79 14.95 14.50 10.11
CA ARG A 79 16.27 14.92 9.56
C ARG A 79 17.37 14.86 10.60
N GLY A 80 17.09 15.16 11.84
CA GLY A 80 18.04 15.12 12.95
C GLY A 80 18.21 13.75 13.62
N SER A 81 17.53 12.71 13.14
CA SER A 81 17.49 11.43 13.83
C SER A 81 18.70 10.52 13.54
N ALA A 82 19.09 9.74 14.55
CA ALA A 82 20.08 8.69 14.39
C ALA A 82 19.64 7.61 13.37
N VAL A 83 18.36 7.39 13.22
CA VAL A 83 17.78 6.42 12.26
C VAL A 83 18.07 6.84 10.82
N VAL A 84 17.89 8.13 10.50
CA VAL A 84 18.22 8.66 9.16
C VAL A 84 19.73 8.67 8.92
N ALA A 85 20.52 9.01 9.93
CA ALA A 85 21.98 8.94 9.84
C ALA A 85 22.48 7.50 9.60
N GLU A 86 21.87 6.50 10.26
CA GLU A 86 22.18 5.08 10.03
C GLU A 86 21.76 4.63 8.63
N ARG A 87 20.53 4.98 8.21
CA ARG A 87 20.03 4.67 6.86
C ARG A 87 20.91 5.27 5.75
N ALA A 88 21.55 6.40 5.99
CA ALA A 88 22.47 7.03 5.02
C ALA A 88 23.69 6.17 4.67
N ASN A 89 24.01 5.13 5.47
CA ASN A 89 25.05 4.15 5.14
C ASN A 89 24.58 3.08 4.13
N ILE A 90 23.28 3.02 3.82
CA ILE A 90 22.67 2.06 2.91
C ILE A 90 22.46 2.74 1.57
N THR A 91 22.69 2.04 0.46
CA THR A 91 22.44 2.60 -0.87
C THR A 91 20.97 2.91 -1.07
N VAL A 92 20.66 3.93 -1.89
CA VAL A 92 19.27 4.26 -2.23
C VAL A 92 18.55 3.07 -2.88
N GLU A 93 19.26 2.32 -3.73
CA GLU A 93 18.74 1.10 -4.33
C GLU A 93 18.35 0.05 -3.28
N ASP A 94 19.22 -0.22 -2.30
CA ASP A 94 18.91 -1.18 -1.23
C ASP A 94 17.72 -0.69 -0.37
N CYS A 95 17.56 0.62 -0.13
CA CYS A 95 16.36 1.16 0.53
C CYS A 95 15.08 0.85 -0.26
N TYR A 96 15.08 1.09 -1.58
CA TYR A 96 13.95 0.78 -2.44
C TYR A 96 13.66 -0.73 -2.51
N GLN A 97 14.70 -1.57 -2.54
CA GLN A 97 14.52 -3.02 -2.50
C GLN A 97 13.94 -3.50 -1.15
N LEU A 98 14.37 -2.92 -0.02
CA LEU A 98 13.78 -3.20 1.29
C LEU A 98 12.26 -2.90 1.28
N ALA A 99 11.89 -1.74 0.77
CA ALA A 99 10.50 -1.32 0.66
C ALA A 99 9.67 -2.22 -0.29
N ALA A 100 10.27 -2.63 -1.40
CA ALA A 100 9.62 -3.58 -2.31
C ALA A 100 9.35 -4.92 -1.63
N TYR A 101 10.28 -5.46 -0.86
CA TYR A 101 10.06 -6.67 -0.08
C TYR A 101 9.11 -6.48 1.10
N LYS A 102 9.12 -5.32 1.79
CA LYS A 102 8.08 -4.96 2.78
C LYS A 102 6.68 -5.15 2.21
N ASN A 103 6.47 -4.61 1.02
CA ASN A 103 5.20 -4.70 0.31
C ASN A 103 4.91 -6.15 -0.15
N LEU A 104 5.87 -6.83 -0.78
CA LEU A 104 5.73 -8.19 -1.29
C LEU A 104 5.36 -9.19 -0.17
N PHE A 105 6.07 -9.18 0.97
CA PHE A 105 5.78 -10.07 2.10
C PHE A 105 4.44 -9.79 2.78
N SER A 106 3.81 -8.67 2.47
CA SER A 106 2.45 -8.37 2.92
C SER A 106 1.36 -8.63 1.86
N GLY A 107 1.70 -9.31 0.75
CA GLY A 107 0.74 -9.63 -0.32
C GLY A 107 0.44 -8.46 -1.26
N VAL A 108 1.19 -7.39 -1.16
CA VAL A 108 1.07 -6.23 -2.05
C VAL A 108 1.81 -6.51 -3.35
N VAL A 109 1.11 -6.38 -4.47
CA VAL A 109 1.66 -6.52 -5.83
C VAL A 109 1.89 -5.17 -6.48
N THR A 110 1.15 -4.15 -6.04
CA THR A 110 1.21 -2.79 -6.60
C THR A 110 1.34 -1.77 -5.49
N VAL A 111 2.28 -0.83 -5.62
CA VAL A 111 2.52 0.25 -4.64
C VAL A 111 2.62 1.59 -5.34
N ASN A 112 2.14 2.65 -4.70
CA ASN A 112 2.48 4.02 -5.04
C ASN A 112 3.55 4.51 -4.07
N ASP A 113 4.68 4.95 -4.63
CA ASP A 113 5.72 5.67 -3.90
C ASP A 113 5.47 7.17 -4.08
N HIS A 114 4.91 7.82 -3.06
CA HIS A 114 4.68 9.27 -3.11
C HIS A 114 5.99 10.02 -2.92
N PHE A 115 6.76 10.04 -3.98
CA PHE A 115 8.06 10.71 -4.04
C PHE A 115 8.33 11.19 -5.48
N PRO A 116 9.14 12.24 -5.70
CA PRO A 116 9.46 12.71 -7.04
C PRO A 116 10.03 11.60 -7.93
N HIS A 117 9.50 11.49 -9.14
CA HIS A 117 9.76 10.39 -10.07
C HIS A 117 11.23 10.16 -10.39
N GLU A 118 12.02 11.22 -10.46
CA GLU A 118 13.45 11.15 -10.74
C GLU A 118 14.25 10.34 -9.72
N PHE A 119 13.70 10.15 -8.51
CA PHE A 119 14.36 9.37 -7.47
C PHE A 119 14.04 7.87 -7.54
N ASN A 120 12.84 7.48 -7.98
CA ASN A 120 12.43 6.08 -7.97
C ASN A 120 12.51 5.40 -9.35
N GLU A 121 12.30 6.13 -10.44
CA GLU A 121 12.30 5.58 -11.80
C GLU A 121 13.52 4.71 -12.16
N PRO A 122 14.76 5.04 -11.74
CA PRO A 122 15.93 4.19 -12.03
C PRO A 122 15.84 2.79 -11.40
N PHE A 123 15.03 2.60 -10.37
CA PHE A 123 14.95 1.36 -9.60
C PHE A 123 13.72 0.51 -9.96
N ILE A 124 12.64 1.14 -10.46
CA ILE A 124 11.37 0.49 -10.80
C ILE A 124 11.54 -0.80 -11.61
N PRO A 125 12.35 -0.84 -12.70
CA PRO A 125 12.48 -2.04 -13.53
C PRO A 125 13.03 -3.27 -12.80
N ARG A 126 13.72 -3.05 -11.67
CA ARG A 126 14.36 -4.11 -10.88
C ARG A 126 13.56 -4.53 -9.65
N MET A 127 12.38 -3.93 -9.43
CA MET A 127 11.55 -4.26 -8.28
C MET A 127 10.68 -5.49 -8.55
N PRO A 128 10.55 -6.40 -7.59
CA PRO A 128 9.73 -7.60 -7.74
C PRO A 128 8.23 -7.29 -7.85
N ILE A 129 7.79 -6.14 -7.33
CA ILE A 129 6.40 -5.66 -7.38
C ILE A 129 6.23 -4.56 -8.42
N ARG A 130 4.99 -4.16 -8.71
CA ARG A 130 4.68 -3.01 -9.57
C ARG A 130 4.73 -1.72 -8.73
N VAL A 131 5.50 -0.74 -9.20
CA VAL A 131 5.43 0.65 -8.70
C VAL A 131 4.62 1.47 -9.70
N ILE A 132 3.62 2.20 -9.20
CA ILE A 132 2.79 3.08 -10.04
C ILE A 132 3.65 4.29 -10.47
N SER A 133 3.63 4.60 -11.76
CA SER A 133 4.36 5.73 -12.34
C SER A 133 3.46 6.75 -13.07
N GLU A 134 2.20 6.38 -13.33
CA GLU A 134 1.26 7.22 -14.06
C GLU A 134 0.48 8.15 -13.11
N TYR A 135 1.17 9.13 -12.52
CA TYR A 135 0.58 10.18 -11.67
C TYR A 135 1.43 11.46 -11.74
N THR A 136 0.91 12.56 -11.24
CA THR A 136 1.66 13.77 -10.90
C THR A 136 1.52 14.03 -9.40
N LEU A 137 2.43 14.80 -8.83
CA LEU A 137 2.43 15.02 -7.40
C LEU A 137 2.86 16.42 -6.99
N ALA A 138 2.37 16.87 -5.86
CA ALA A 138 3.00 17.86 -5.01
C ALA A 138 3.17 17.26 -3.61
N HIS A 139 4.07 17.81 -2.80
CA HIS A 139 4.23 17.30 -1.44
C HIS A 139 3.00 17.60 -0.61
N GLU A 140 2.66 18.86 -0.41
CA GLU A 140 1.50 19.32 0.35
C GLU A 140 1.00 20.70 -0.12
N CYS A 141 -0.26 20.98 0.16
CA CYS A 141 -0.88 22.29 -0.09
C CYS A 141 -0.79 23.19 1.14
N SER A 142 0.43 23.60 1.49
CA SER A 142 0.70 24.52 2.60
C SER A 142 2.03 25.25 2.40
N SER A 143 2.35 26.22 3.26
CA SER A 143 3.66 26.91 3.26
C SER A 143 4.81 26.00 3.74
N PHE A 144 4.49 24.82 4.29
CA PHE A 144 5.47 23.84 4.74
C PHE A 144 5.94 22.91 3.63
N ASP A 145 5.41 23.06 2.40
CA ASP A 145 5.70 22.19 1.24
C ASP A 145 7.20 21.99 1.01
N LEU A 146 7.60 20.76 0.67
CA LEU A 146 8.98 20.38 0.33
C LEU A 146 9.37 20.71 -1.11
N ASN A 147 8.50 21.41 -1.85
CA ASN A 147 8.68 21.78 -3.26
C ASN A 147 8.91 20.55 -4.16
N TRP A 148 8.12 19.49 -3.97
CA TRP A 148 8.11 18.37 -4.89
C TRP A 148 7.33 18.72 -6.15
N GLY A 149 7.93 18.42 -7.31
CA GLY A 149 7.38 18.84 -8.60
C GLY A 149 7.52 20.35 -8.85
N ASP A 150 6.72 20.87 -9.76
CA ASP A 150 6.73 22.30 -10.17
C ASP A 150 5.63 23.11 -9.46
N GLY A 151 5.11 22.62 -8.35
CA GLY A 151 4.03 23.22 -7.57
C GLY A 151 2.63 22.75 -7.99
N ILE A 152 1.68 22.92 -7.07
CA ILE A 152 0.32 22.37 -7.13
C ILE A 152 -0.38 22.67 -8.45
N GLU A 153 -0.47 23.93 -8.85
CA GLU A 153 -1.20 24.34 -10.06
C GLU A 153 -0.63 23.72 -11.34
N ILE A 154 0.70 23.63 -11.44
CA ILE A 154 1.38 23.08 -12.61
C ILE A 154 1.18 21.57 -12.64
N GLU A 155 1.39 20.90 -11.53
CA GLU A 155 1.26 19.45 -11.45
C GLU A 155 -0.19 18.98 -11.60
N HIS A 156 -1.15 19.69 -11.03
CA HIS A 156 -2.57 19.41 -11.23
C HIS A 156 -2.97 19.61 -12.72
N LYS A 157 -2.56 20.70 -13.36
CA LYS A 157 -2.79 20.91 -14.80
C LYS A 157 -2.15 19.83 -15.67
N ARG A 158 -0.97 19.31 -15.26
CA ARG A 158 -0.32 18.16 -15.91
C ARG A 158 -1.15 16.88 -15.74
N ALA A 159 -1.67 16.62 -14.54
CA ALA A 159 -2.54 15.48 -14.27
C ALA A 159 -3.77 15.50 -15.18
N VAL A 160 -4.48 16.62 -15.23
CA VAL A 160 -5.66 16.80 -16.10
C VAL A 160 -5.31 16.58 -17.57
N LYS A 161 -4.20 17.19 -18.06
CA LYS A 161 -3.74 17.06 -19.45
C LYS A 161 -3.36 15.63 -19.81
N ARG A 162 -2.69 14.91 -18.91
CA ARG A 162 -2.22 13.54 -19.12
C ARG A 162 -3.29 12.50 -18.80
N ARG A 163 -4.40 12.89 -18.17
CA ARG A 163 -5.42 12.00 -17.59
C ARG A 163 -4.80 11.06 -16.55
N HIS A 164 -4.02 11.63 -15.66
CA HIS A 164 -3.41 10.93 -14.54
C HIS A 164 -4.02 11.43 -13.22
N PRO A 165 -3.91 10.68 -12.12
CA PRO A 165 -4.16 11.21 -10.78
C PRO A 165 -3.15 12.29 -10.41
N PHE A 166 -3.57 13.25 -9.58
CA PHE A 166 -2.72 14.19 -8.87
C PHE A 166 -2.71 13.82 -7.39
N ILE A 167 -1.54 13.61 -6.80
CA ILE A 167 -1.40 13.15 -5.43
C ILE A 167 -0.77 14.25 -4.58
N THR A 168 -1.34 14.49 -3.40
CA THR A 168 -0.77 15.42 -2.43
C THR A 168 -1.17 15.02 -1.01
N HIS A 169 -0.28 15.23 -0.02
CA HIS A 169 -0.72 15.29 1.37
C HIS A 169 -1.64 16.48 1.52
N LEU A 170 -2.69 16.34 2.30
CA LEU A 170 -3.65 17.40 2.50
C LEU A 170 -4.17 17.39 3.92
N GLU A 171 -4.02 18.55 4.58
CA GLU A 171 -4.46 18.76 5.96
C GLU A 171 -3.87 17.74 6.94
N GLU A 172 -2.55 17.52 6.83
CA GLU A 172 -1.76 16.69 7.72
C GLU A 172 -1.30 17.48 8.95
N GLY A 173 -2.27 17.93 9.73
CA GLY A 173 -2.09 18.72 10.94
C GLY A 173 -3.42 19.23 11.48
N TYR A 174 -3.34 19.99 12.57
CA TYR A 174 -4.52 20.59 13.20
C TYR A 174 -4.31 22.07 13.54
N ASP A 175 -3.27 22.71 13.00
CA ASP A 175 -3.14 24.15 12.97
C ASP A 175 -4.04 24.79 11.90
N GLN A 176 -4.21 26.10 11.98
CA GLN A 176 -5.11 26.84 11.10
C GLN A 176 -4.71 26.74 9.62
N GLU A 177 -3.43 26.70 9.32
CA GLU A 177 -2.94 26.60 7.93
C GLU A 177 -3.19 25.22 7.37
N SER A 178 -2.83 24.16 8.11
CA SER A 178 -3.09 22.78 7.71
C SER A 178 -4.57 22.50 7.47
N GLN A 179 -5.48 23.16 8.19
CA GLN A 179 -6.92 22.99 8.04
C GLN A 179 -7.54 23.81 6.88
N ALA A 180 -6.75 24.50 6.10
CA ALA A 180 -7.21 25.33 4.98
C ALA A 180 -6.92 24.69 3.59
N GLY A 181 -6.43 23.48 3.54
CA GLY A 181 -5.93 22.84 2.31
C GLY A 181 -6.98 22.71 1.22
N VAL A 182 -8.18 22.22 1.55
CA VAL A 182 -9.28 22.08 0.58
C VAL A 182 -9.75 23.45 0.06
N GLU A 183 -9.84 24.47 0.92
CA GLU A 183 -10.17 25.82 0.51
C GLU A 183 -9.09 26.42 -0.42
N MET A 184 -7.83 26.15 -0.13
CA MET A 184 -6.71 26.58 -0.98
C MET A 184 -6.79 25.95 -2.36
N LEU A 185 -6.99 24.63 -2.46
CA LEU A 185 -7.15 23.94 -3.74
C LEU A 185 -8.35 24.48 -4.55
N GLU A 186 -9.46 24.80 -3.88
CA GLU A 186 -10.63 25.39 -4.51
C GLU A 186 -10.30 26.78 -5.08
N LYS A 187 -9.58 27.63 -4.34
CA LYS A 187 -9.12 28.97 -4.80
C LYS A 187 -8.13 28.88 -5.98
N LEU A 188 -7.30 27.84 -6.02
CA LEU A 188 -6.36 27.59 -7.11
C LEU A 188 -7.00 26.90 -8.32
N GLU A 189 -8.31 26.61 -8.25
CA GLU A 189 -9.03 25.82 -9.26
C GLU A 189 -8.40 24.43 -9.51
N CYS A 190 -7.82 23.84 -8.45
CA CYS A 190 -7.12 22.56 -8.44
C CYS A 190 -7.86 21.50 -7.61
N LEU A 191 -9.19 21.60 -7.49
CA LEU A 191 -10.02 20.65 -6.77
C LEU A 191 -10.96 19.92 -7.75
N ASP A 192 -10.59 18.69 -8.14
CA ASP A 192 -11.39 17.89 -9.08
C ASP A 192 -11.25 16.36 -8.86
N LYS A 193 -11.74 15.58 -9.81
CA LYS A 193 -11.72 14.10 -9.75
C LYS A 193 -10.35 13.47 -9.92
N HIS A 194 -9.32 14.23 -10.29
CA HIS A 194 -7.96 13.73 -10.44
C HIS A 194 -7.27 13.58 -9.08
N ASP A 195 -7.82 14.22 -8.05
CA ASP A 195 -7.16 14.35 -6.77
C ASP A 195 -7.20 13.07 -5.94
N VAL A 196 -6.04 12.77 -5.37
CA VAL A 196 -5.83 11.73 -4.36
C VAL A 196 -5.19 12.38 -3.15
N PHE A 197 -6.00 12.62 -2.12
CA PHE A 197 -5.59 13.30 -0.90
C PHE A 197 -5.14 12.33 0.17
N ILE A 198 -3.98 12.55 0.74
CA ILE A 198 -3.42 11.71 1.78
C ILE A 198 -3.69 12.35 3.14
N HIS A 199 -3.97 11.51 4.16
CA HIS A 199 -4.27 11.82 5.56
C HIS A 199 -5.63 12.48 5.82
N GLY A 200 -5.87 13.71 5.41
CA GLY A 200 -7.13 14.43 5.62
C GLY A 200 -7.54 14.60 7.08
N ILE A 201 -6.58 14.78 8.00
CA ILE A 201 -6.83 14.87 9.46
C ILE A 201 -7.71 16.04 9.79
N GLY A 202 -7.45 17.17 9.13
CA GLY A 202 -8.14 18.45 9.35
C GLY A 202 -9.52 18.54 8.69
N PHE A 203 -9.90 17.65 7.79
CA PHE A 203 -11.12 17.79 6.98
C PHE A 203 -12.37 18.07 7.82
N SER A 204 -13.01 19.21 7.55
CA SER A 204 -14.32 19.56 8.07
C SER A 204 -15.44 18.75 7.39
N ASN A 205 -16.66 18.81 7.91
CA ASN A 205 -17.81 18.21 7.24
C ASN A 205 -18.10 18.88 5.88
N GLU A 206 -17.74 20.15 5.72
CA GLU A 206 -17.92 20.88 4.46
C GLU A 206 -16.89 20.44 3.42
N ASP A 207 -15.64 20.19 3.83
CA ASP A 207 -14.60 19.64 2.95
C ASP A 207 -14.97 18.25 2.44
N ILE A 208 -15.51 17.40 3.32
CA ILE A 208 -16.02 16.08 2.93
C ILE A 208 -17.10 16.19 1.83
N LYS A 209 -18.01 17.16 1.92
CA LYS A 209 -19.01 17.40 0.87
C LYS A 209 -18.38 17.90 -0.43
N LYS A 210 -17.39 18.80 -0.35
CA LYS A 210 -16.66 19.28 -1.53
C LYS A 210 -15.91 18.15 -2.23
N ILE A 211 -15.13 17.36 -1.47
CA ILE A 211 -14.40 16.18 -1.94
C ILE A 211 -15.35 15.18 -2.62
N LYS A 212 -16.50 14.88 -1.98
CA LYS A 212 -17.52 14.02 -2.57
C LYS A 212 -18.08 14.58 -3.88
N ARG A 213 -18.38 15.88 -3.91
CA ARG A 213 -18.96 16.55 -5.09
C ARG A 213 -18.06 16.43 -6.31
N VAL A 214 -16.75 16.59 -6.13
CA VAL A 214 -15.79 16.52 -7.24
C VAL A 214 -15.38 15.08 -7.58
N GLY A 215 -15.58 14.14 -6.68
CA GLY A 215 -15.23 12.72 -6.87
C GLY A 215 -13.76 12.39 -6.61
N ALA A 216 -13.08 13.21 -5.81
CA ALA A 216 -11.71 12.94 -5.38
C ALA A 216 -11.63 11.72 -4.47
N THR A 217 -10.45 11.14 -4.35
CA THR A 217 -10.12 9.99 -3.49
C THR A 217 -9.43 10.45 -2.22
N VAL A 218 -9.67 9.75 -1.10
CA VAL A 218 -8.95 9.97 0.15
C VAL A 218 -8.22 8.70 0.57
N VAL A 219 -6.97 8.84 0.98
CA VAL A 219 -6.13 7.75 1.49
C VAL A 219 -5.95 7.92 2.98
N TRP A 220 -6.44 6.96 3.72
CA TRP A 220 -6.34 6.90 5.17
C TRP A 220 -5.06 6.17 5.59
N CYS A 221 -4.23 6.82 6.41
CA CYS A 221 -3.01 6.28 7.01
C CYS A 221 -3.17 6.24 8.53
N PRO A 222 -4.01 5.35 9.09
CA PRO A 222 -4.41 5.40 10.50
C PRO A 222 -3.24 5.32 11.48
N ALA A 223 -2.22 4.53 11.19
CA ALA A 223 -1.10 4.36 12.11
C ALA A 223 -0.22 5.62 12.15
N SER A 224 0.09 6.22 11.00
CA SER A 224 0.84 7.46 10.92
C SER A 224 0.07 8.60 11.61
N ASN A 225 -1.21 8.76 11.27
CA ASN A 225 -2.07 9.79 11.85
C ASN A 225 -2.09 9.74 13.37
N LEU A 226 -2.34 8.56 13.96
CA LEU A 226 -2.40 8.40 15.41
C LEU A 226 -1.04 8.53 16.09
N PHE A 227 0.03 8.06 15.42
CA PHE A 227 1.38 8.12 15.96
C PHE A 227 1.90 9.55 16.03
N MET A 228 1.68 10.34 14.99
CA MET A 228 2.16 11.72 14.91
C MET A 228 1.26 12.71 15.66
N PHE A 229 -0.05 12.55 15.56
CA PHE A 229 -1.00 13.59 15.96
C PHE A 229 -2.00 13.15 17.03
N ASN A 230 -2.12 11.86 17.33
CA ASN A 230 -3.20 11.28 18.15
C ASN A 230 -4.61 11.63 17.63
N LEU A 231 -4.69 11.98 16.38
CA LEU A 231 -5.90 12.32 15.65
C LEU A 231 -5.95 11.52 14.34
N THR A 232 -7.11 11.44 13.73
CA THR A 232 -7.27 10.91 12.38
C THR A 232 -8.50 11.53 11.72
N CYS A 233 -8.66 11.35 10.42
CA CYS A 233 -9.78 11.89 9.66
C CYS A 233 -11.13 11.27 10.07
N LYS A 234 -12.24 11.92 9.70
CA LYS A 234 -13.62 11.51 10.00
C LYS A 234 -14.07 10.39 9.07
N ILE A 235 -13.53 9.19 9.26
CA ILE A 235 -13.73 8.03 8.39
C ILE A 235 -15.20 7.64 8.25
N ASP A 236 -15.97 7.67 9.33
CA ASP A 236 -17.41 7.39 9.32
C ASP A 236 -18.15 8.32 8.34
N LYS A 237 -17.90 9.61 8.42
CA LYS A 237 -18.53 10.63 7.56
C LYS A 237 -18.14 10.47 6.09
N MET A 238 -16.89 10.06 5.83
CA MET A 238 -16.43 9.81 4.47
C MET A 238 -17.07 8.54 3.88
N ILE A 239 -17.24 7.47 4.70
CA ILE A 239 -17.96 6.25 4.31
C ILE A 239 -19.42 6.59 4.04
N GLU A 240 -20.11 7.29 4.96
CA GLU A 240 -21.51 7.73 4.78
C GLU A 240 -21.69 8.56 3.51
N ALA A 241 -20.76 9.45 3.20
CA ALA A 241 -20.76 10.24 1.98
C ALA A 241 -20.46 9.41 0.73
N GLY A 242 -19.93 8.20 0.86
CA GLY A 242 -19.54 7.34 -0.26
C GLY A 242 -18.34 7.91 -1.05
N ILE A 243 -17.38 8.50 -0.36
CA ILE A 243 -16.09 8.89 -0.94
C ILE A 243 -15.30 7.61 -1.28
N ASN A 244 -14.51 7.64 -2.34
CA ASN A 244 -13.56 6.56 -2.63
C ASN A 244 -12.46 6.58 -1.58
N LEU A 245 -12.52 5.66 -0.61
CA LEU A 245 -11.55 5.55 0.48
C LEU A 245 -10.57 4.42 0.23
N CYS A 246 -9.30 4.67 0.49
CA CYS A 246 -8.21 3.71 0.44
C CYS A 246 -7.45 3.68 1.76
N ILE A 247 -6.66 2.64 1.99
CA ILE A 247 -5.68 2.55 3.07
C ILE A 247 -4.28 2.59 2.47
N GLY A 248 -3.41 3.44 3.03
CA GLY A 248 -2.00 3.53 2.72
C GLY A 248 -1.15 3.36 3.97
N THR A 249 0.07 2.80 3.84
CA THR A 249 0.94 2.55 5.00
C THR A 249 1.66 3.78 5.50
N ASP A 250 1.85 4.78 4.62
CA ASP A 250 2.90 5.77 4.82
C ASP A 250 4.28 5.07 4.97
N SER A 251 5.35 5.76 5.31
CA SER A 251 6.62 5.12 5.60
C SER A 251 6.61 4.37 6.94
N THR A 252 7.54 3.43 7.13
CA THR A 252 7.72 2.78 8.43
C THR A 252 8.29 3.72 9.51
N HIS A 253 8.64 4.95 9.15
CA HIS A 253 9.06 5.96 10.12
C HIS A 253 7.91 6.46 10.99
N THR A 254 6.68 6.44 10.48
CA THR A 254 5.46 6.86 11.19
C THR A 254 4.37 5.81 11.16
N GLY A 255 4.17 5.19 10.01
CA GLY A 255 3.11 4.23 9.73
C GLY A 255 3.31 2.82 10.27
N SER A 256 2.53 1.89 9.82
CA SER A 256 2.68 0.47 10.17
C SER A 256 3.85 -0.18 9.46
N VAL A 257 4.33 -1.29 10.01
CA VAL A 257 5.43 -2.07 9.42
C VAL A 257 5.08 -2.64 8.03
N ASN A 258 3.81 -2.81 7.71
CA ASN A 258 3.31 -3.25 6.40
C ASN A 258 1.78 -3.05 6.28
N LEU A 259 1.23 -3.30 5.10
CA LEU A 259 -0.20 -3.09 4.81
C LEU A 259 -1.12 -3.99 5.64
N LEU A 260 -0.71 -5.23 5.98
CA LEU A 260 -1.51 -6.12 6.82
C LEU A 260 -1.68 -5.57 8.25
N ALA A 261 -0.61 -5.02 8.79
CA ALA A 261 -0.65 -4.36 10.10
C ALA A 261 -1.51 -3.09 10.06
N GLU A 262 -1.45 -2.34 8.94
CA GLU A 262 -2.23 -1.11 8.74
C GLU A 262 -3.74 -1.39 8.67
N MET A 263 -4.16 -2.41 7.92
CA MET A 263 -5.57 -2.83 7.86
C MET A 263 -6.13 -3.16 9.24
N ARG A 264 -5.40 -3.96 10.02
CA ARG A 264 -5.82 -4.33 11.39
C ARG A 264 -5.79 -3.13 12.34
N PHE A 265 -4.80 -2.25 12.19
CA PHE A 265 -4.70 -1.04 13.00
C PHE A 265 -5.86 -0.10 12.71
N GLY A 266 -6.17 0.16 11.45
CA GLY A 266 -7.31 0.99 11.03
C GLY A 266 -8.63 0.47 11.61
N ARG A 267 -8.87 -0.85 11.57
CA ARG A 267 -10.07 -1.46 12.19
C ARG A 267 -10.14 -1.20 13.69
N ARG A 268 -9.01 -1.30 14.40
CA ARG A 268 -8.98 -1.01 15.86
C ARG A 268 -9.23 0.47 16.14
N VAL A 269 -8.68 1.36 15.32
CA VAL A 269 -8.91 2.81 15.44
C VAL A 269 -10.39 3.11 15.23
N TYR A 270 -10.99 2.58 14.17
CA TYR A 270 -12.41 2.76 13.88
C TYR A 270 -13.29 2.31 15.06
N ARG A 271 -13.06 1.10 15.56
CA ARG A 271 -13.78 0.58 16.75
C ARG A 271 -13.60 1.47 17.97
N LYS A 272 -12.39 1.98 18.23
CA LYS A 272 -12.13 2.87 19.36
C LYS A 272 -12.88 4.20 19.23
N MET A 273 -13.00 4.74 18.01
CA MET A 273 -13.64 6.03 17.77
C MET A 273 -15.17 5.95 17.77
N TYR A 274 -15.73 4.92 17.18
CA TYR A 274 -17.16 4.85 16.87
C TYR A 274 -17.91 3.75 17.64
N GLY A 275 -17.22 2.89 18.39
CA GLY A 275 -17.83 1.84 19.21
C GLY A 275 -18.27 0.60 18.43
N GLU A 276 -18.06 0.57 17.13
CA GLU A 276 -18.43 -0.53 16.23
C GLU A 276 -17.25 -0.93 15.33
N ASP A 277 -17.30 -2.13 14.75
CA ASP A 277 -16.27 -2.59 13.84
C ASP A 277 -16.48 -2.06 12.42
N LEU A 278 -15.37 -1.63 11.83
CA LEU A 278 -15.35 -1.42 10.39
C LEU A 278 -15.49 -2.78 9.69
N ASP A 279 -16.46 -2.87 8.80
CA ASP A 279 -16.75 -4.08 8.04
C ASP A 279 -15.51 -4.60 7.29
N ALA A 280 -15.24 -5.90 7.41
CA ALA A 280 -14.05 -6.52 6.83
C ALA A 280 -14.01 -6.41 5.30
N ARG A 281 -15.16 -6.53 4.63
CA ARG A 281 -15.26 -6.35 3.19
C ARG A 281 -14.89 -4.92 2.78
N THR A 282 -15.33 -3.93 3.52
CA THR A 282 -14.98 -2.51 3.31
C THR A 282 -13.47 -2.31 3.38
N ILE A 283 -12.80 -2.90 4.36
CA ILE A 283 -11.32 -2.83 4.46
C ILE A 283 -10.65 -3.49 3.25
N VAL A 284 -11.12 -4.66 2.83
CA VAL A 284 -10.59 -5.34 1.63
C VAL A 284 -10.79 -4.50 0.37
N LEU A 285 -11.94 -3.82 0.23
CA LEU A 285 -12.15 -2.88 -0.87
C LEU A 285 -11.16 -1.72 -0.86
N MET A 286 -10.83 -1.17 0.31
CA MET A 286 -9.88 -0.06 0.47
C MET A 286 -8.45 -0.40 0.04
N VAL A 287 -8.06 -1.67 -0.01
CA VAL A 287 -6.73 -2.13 -0.42
C VAL A 287 -6.75 -2.90 -1.74
N THR A 288 -7.85 -2.87 -2.48
CA THR A 288 -8.02 -3.54 -3.77
C THR A 288 -8.72 -2.65 -4.80
N VAL A 289 -10.04 -2.72 -4.90
CA VAL A 289 -10.82 -2.01 -5.92
C VAL A 289 -10.76 -0.50 -5.78
N ASN A 290 -10.91 0.00 -4.56
CA ASN A 290 -10.86 1.45 -4.31
C ASN A 290 -9.47 1.99 -4.63
N SER A 291 -8.43 1.25 -4.25
CA SER A 291 -7.03 1.57 -4.55
C SER A 291 -6.76 1.57 -6.05
N ALA A 292 -7.28 0.59 -6.78
CA ALA A 292 -7.17 0.57 -8.23
C ALA A 292 -7.90 1.77 -8.88
N LYS A 293 -9.06 2.15 -8.32
CA LYS A 293 -9.85 3.30 -8.78
C LYS A 293 -9.12 4.62 -8.51
N ALA A 294 -8.42 4.76 -7.39
CA ALA A 294 -7.62 5.94 -7.06
C ALA A 294 -6.62 6.30 -8.17
N PHE A 295 -6.03 5.29 -8.81
CA PHE A 295 -5.06 5.43 -9.89
C PHE A 295 -5.62 5.15 -11.30
N TRP A 296 -6.94 5.12 -11.42
CA TRP A 296 -7.65 4.87 -12.69
C TRP A 296 -7.25 3.55 -13.37
N MET A 297 -6.83 2.59 -12.56
CA MET A 297 -6.42 1.24 -12.98
C MET A 297 -7.51 0.19 -12.76
N GLN A 298 -8.72 0.58 -12.36
CA GLN A 298 -9.82 -0.34 -12.01
C GLN A 298 -10.22 -1.30 -13.14
N ASP A 299 -9.97 -0.94 -14.39
CA ASP A 299 -10.22 -1.81 -15.54
C ASP A 299 -9.08 -2.82 -15.77
N ARG A 300 -7.94 -2.65 -15.11
CA ARG A 300 -6.74 -3.46 -15.27
C ARG A 300 -6.45 -4.37 -14.08
N ILE A 301 -6.60 -3.87 -12.84
CA ILE A 301 -6.23 -4.55 -11.58
C ILE A 301 -7.31 -4.39 -10.50
N GLY A 302 -7.05 -4.85 -9.28
CA GLY A 302 -7.86 -4.64 -8.08
C GLY A 302 -9.06 -5.59 -7.95
N SER A 303 -9.35 -6.43 -8.94
CA SER A 303 -10.37 -7.48 -8.82
C SER A 303 -10.07 -8.66 -9.74
N ILE A 304 -10.57 -9.84 -9.37
CA ILE A 304 -10.49 -11.03 -10.21
C ILE A 304 -11.65 -10.96 -11.21
N ALA A 305 -11.34 -10.62 -12.46
CA ALA A 305 -12.32 -10.54 -13.54
C ALA A 305 -11.65 -10.82 -14.89
N LYS A 306 -12.42 -11.37 -15.83
CA LYS A 306 -11.94 -11.67 -17.20
C LYS A 306 -11.36 -10.41 -17.87
N GLY A 307 -10.21 -10.55 -18.49
CA GLY A 307 -9.48 -9.48 -19.18
C GLY A 307 -8.54 -8.65 -18.28
N LYS A 308 -8.68 -8.72 -16.95
CA LYS A 308 -7.79 -8.03 -16.03
C LYS A 308 -6.44 -8.73 -15.92
N ILE A 309 -5.44 -7.99 -15.47
CA ILE A 309 -4.11 -8.49 -15.16
C ILE A 309 -4.23 -9.52 -14.04
N ALA A 310 -3.51 -10.62 -14.16
CA ALA A 310 -3.53 -11.72 -13.21
C ALA A 310 -2.59 -11.44 -12.01
N ASP A 311 -2.88 -10.38 -11.27
CA ASP A 311 -2.27 -10.08 -9.98
C ASP A 311 -3.11 -10.76 -8.90
N LEU A 312 -2.61 -11.87 -8.35
CA LEU A 312 -3.38 -12.74 -7.46
C LEU A 312 -2.61 -13.02 -6.17
N LEU A 313 -3.33 -12.99 -5.06
CA LEU A 313 -2.86 -13.39 -3.74
C LEU A 313 -3.61 -14.63 -3.28
N VAL A 314 -2.88 -15.69 -2.95
CA VAL A 314 -3.43 -16.92 -2.36
C VAL A 314 -3.00 -17.02 -0.92
N VAL A 315 -3.95 -17.27 -0.03
CA VAL A 315 -3.72 -17.33 1.42
C VAL A 315 -4.32 -18.58 2.06
N ARG A 316 -3.75 -18.99 3.17
CA ARG A 316 -4.28 -20.02 4.08
C ARG A 316 -5.15 -19.32 5.11
N PRO A 317 -6.48 -19.44 5.04
CA PRO A 317 -7.36 -18.70 5.92
C PRO A 317 -7.32 -19.25 7.35
N ARG A 318 -7.32 -18.34 8.35
CA ARG A 318 -7.47 -18.68 9.77
C ARG A 318 -8.89 -18.43 10.30
N LYS A 319 -9.75 -17.87 9.47
CA LYS A 319 -11.16 -17.57 9.79
C LYS A 319 -12.07 -18.19 8.73
N SER A 320 -13.27 -18.54 9.12
CA SER A 320 -14.27 -19.11 8.23
C SER A 320 -14.87 -18.09 7.26
N ASP A 321 -15.07 -16.85 7.71
CA ASP A 321 -15.46 -15.76 6.82
C ASP A 321 -14.26 -15.31 5.98
N PRO A 322 -14.37 -15.28 4.65
CA PRO A 322 -13.28 -14.95 3.76
C PRO A 322 -12.73 -13.53 3.90
N TYR A 323 -13.58 -12.53 4.12
CA TYR A 323 -13.12 -11.15 4.30
C TYR A 323 -12.42 -10.97 5.67
N GLU A 324 -12.98 -11.59 6.71
CA GLU A 324 -12.34 -11.65 8.03
C GLU A 324 -10.98 -12.36 7.96
N ALA A 325 -10.87 -13.42 7.17
CA ALA A 325 -9.60 -14.11 6.96
C ALA A 325 -8.56 -13.21 6.31
N LEU A 326 -8.94 -12.40 5.30
CA LEU A 326 -8.05 -11.47 4.62
C LEU A 326 -7.62 -10.30 5.52
N VAL A 327 -8.52 -9.72 6.30
CA VAL A 327 -8.19 -8.60 7.21
C VAL A 327 -7.28 -9.06 8.36
N ASN A 328 -7.45 -10.30 8.83
CA ASN A 328 -6.69 -10.85 9.96
C ASN A 328 -5.49 -11.71 9.53
N MET A 329 -5.17 -11.79 8.24
CA MET A 329 -4.01 -12.58 7.79
C MET A 329 -2.70 -11.96 8.26
N GLU A 330 -1.70 -12.80 8.41
CA GLU A 330 -0.31 -12.47 8.71
C GLU A 330 0.58 -12.86 7.53
N MET A 331 1.82 -12.37 7.49
CA MET A 331 2.76 -12.70 6.41
C MET A 331 2.94 -14.21 6.22
N GLN A 332 2.91 -14.99 7.30
CA GLN A 332 3.01 -16.44 7.28
C GLN A 332 1.80 -17.17 6.66
N ASP A 333 0.68 -16.50 6.48
CA ASP A 333 -0.53 -17.05 5.85
C ASP A 333 -0.51 -16.94 4.33
N ILE A 334 0.39 -16.10 3.80
CA ILE A 334 0.57 -15.96 2.36
C ILE A 334 1.18 -17.25 1.82
N ASP A 335 0.53 -17.80 0.82
CA ASP A 335 0.89 -19.08 0.25
C ASP A 335 1.45 -18.96 -1.17
N LEU A 336 0.88 -18.03 -1.97
CA LEU A 336 1.36 -17.73 -3.32
C LEU A 336 0.99 -16.29 -3.69
N LEU A 337 1.90 -15.58 -4.35
CA LEU A 337 1.69 -14.25 -4.90
C LEU A 337 2.08 -14.24 -6.39
N LEU A 338 1.13 -13.85 -7.24
CA LEU A 338 1.34 -13.71 -8.68
C LEU A 338 1.30 -12.22 -9.06
N LYS A 339 2.26 -11.82 -9.89
CA LYS A 339 2.26 -10.55 -10.61
C LYS A 339 2.19 -10.83 -12.10
N GLU A 340 1.17 -10.30 -12.77
CA GLU A 340 1.00 -10.49 -14.23
C GLU A 340 0.98 -11.98 -14.64
N GLY A 341 0.34 -12.82 -13.80
CA GLY A 341 0.22 -14.24 -14.03
C GLY A 341 1.47 -15.07 -13.72
N ARG A 342 2.57 -14.44 -13.32
CA ARG A 342 3.84 -15.13 -12.97
C ARG A 342 4.04 -15.13 -11.45
N PRO A 343 4.51 -16.24 -10.86
CA PRO A 343 4.77 -16.30 -9.43
C PRO A 343 5.98 -15.42 -9.08
N ILE A 344 5.82 -14.61 -8.02
CA ILE A 344 6.90 -13.77 -7.48
C ILE A 344 7.28 -14.17 -6.06
N TYR A 345 6.39 -14.88 -5.35
CA TYR A 345 6.58 -15.44 -4.03
C TYR A 345 5.62 -16.61 -3.83
N GLY A 346 6.06 -17.70 -3.21
CA GLY A 346 5.19 -18.83 -2.94
C GLY A 346 5.83 -19.93 -2.12
N SER A 347 5.01 -20.82 -1.56
CA SER A 347 5.46 -22.06 -0.91
C SER A 347 6.29 -22.90 -1.87
N ALA A 348 7.30 -23.63 -1.37
CA ALA A 348 8.12 -24.55 -2.16
C ALA A 348 7.28 -25.63 -2.89
N GLU A 349 6.06 -25.91 -2.43
CA GLU A 349 5.12 -26.80 -3.12
C GLU A 349 4.73 -26.33 -4.54
N TYR A 350 4.95 -25.05 -4.87
CA TYR A 350 4.68 -24.47 -6.20
C TYR A 350 5.91 -24.36 -7.10
N GLU A 351 6.98 -25.09 -6.82
CA GLU A 351 8.21 -25.06 -7.62
C GLU A 351 7.96 -25.35 -9.11
N GLU A 352 7.08 -26.31 -9.41
CA GLU A 352 6.68 -26.61 -10.78
C GLU A 352 6.01 -25.41 -11.49
N LEU A 353 5.29 -24.55 -10.74
CA LEU A 353 4.71 -23.32 -11.30
C LEU A 353 5.79 -22.30 -11.65
N PHE A 354 6.79 -22.12 -10.78
CA PHE A 354 7.92 -21.24 -11.07
C PHE A 354 8.67 -21.71 -12.31
N ALA A 355 8.95 -23.02 -12.39
CA ALA A 355 9.62 -23.63 -13.55
C ALA A 355 8.79 -23.48 -14.83
N ALA A 356 7.48 -23.77 -14.78
CA ALA A 356 6.58 -23.67 -15.94
C ALA A 356 6.44 -22.21 -16.45
N CYS A 357 6.59 -21.23 -15.56
CA CYS A 357 6.59 -19.82 -15.91
C CYS A 357 7.99 -19.26 -16.25
N GLU A 358 9.03 -20.10 -16.24
CA GLU A 358 10.43 -19.70 -16.46
C GLU A 358 10.83 -18.52 -15.55
N VAL A 359 10.47 -18.59 -14.26
CA VAL A 359 10.79 -17.58 -13.26
C VAL A 359 11.99 -18.02 -12.44
N GLU A 360 13.06 -17.23 -12.47
CA GLU A 360 14.20 -17.41 -11.56
C GLU A 360 13.80 -17.09 -10.12
N TYR A 361 14.20 -17.94 -9.19
CA TYR A 361 13.86 -17.78 -7.78
C TYR A 361 15.01 -18.17 -6.86
N ASN A 362 14.98 -17.66 -5.65
CA ASN A 362 15.78 -18.11 -4.52
C ASN A 362 14.90 -18.84 -3.51
N ARG A 363 15.48 -19.80 -2.79
CA ARG A 363 14.85 -20.45 -1.65
C ARG A 363 15.16 -19.68 -0.39
N ILE A 364 14.16 -19.40 0.40
CA ILE A 364 14.26 -18.71 1.69
C ILE A 364 13.43 -19.43 2.75
N SER A 365 13.80 -19.27 4.01
CA SER A 365 12.97 -19.72 5.13
C SER A 365 12.21 -18.52 5.72
N VAL A 366 10.89 -18.66 5.81
CA VAL A 366 9.98 -17.65 6.36
C VAL A 366 9.09 -18.32 7.40
N HIS A 367 9.22 -17.97 8.67
CA HIS A 367 8.49 -18.61 9.77
C HIS A 367 8.58 -20.14 9.72
N LYS A 368 9.78 -20.68 9.52
CA LYS A 368 10.10 -22.12 9.41
C LYS A 368 9.43 -22.83 8.21
N ARG A 369 8.99 -22.08 7.22
CA ARG A 369 8.48 -22.61 5.95
C ARG A 369 9.46 -22.31 4.86
N GLU A 370 9.72 -23.30 4.01
CA GLU A 370 10.49 -23.09 2.78
C GLU A 370 9.62 -22.38 1.74
N MET A 371 10.11 -21.24 1.27
CA MET A 371 9.43 -20.39 0.29
C MET A 371 10.35 -20.11 -0.89
N LEU A 372 9.76 -19.86 -2.04
CA LEU A 372 10.40 -19.43 -3.27
C LEU A 372 10.11 -17.95 -3.49
N ILE A 373 11.11 -17.18 -3.88
CA ILE A 373 10.98 -15.72 -4.07
C ILE A 373 11.83 -15.23 -5.25
N THR A 374 11.30 -14.29 -6.01
CA THR A 374 12.09 -13.58 -7.03
C THR A 374 13.05 -12.59 -6.39
N GLY A 375 14.29 -12.52 -6.89
CA GLY A 375 15.35 -11.75 -6.27
C GLY A 375 15.88 -12.38 -4.98
N ASP A 376 16.71 -11.65 -4.23
CA ASP A 376 17.42 -12.18 -3.06
C ASP A 376 17.32 -11.24 -1.83
N PRO A 377 16.23 -11.30 -1.05
CA PRO A 377 16.06 -10.50 0.15
C PRO A 377 17.03 -10.91 1.27
N ALA A 378 17.55 -12.14 1.27
CA ALA A 378 18.52 -12.58 2.28
C ALA A 378 19.87 -11.91 2.04
N ALA A 379 20.37 -11.90 0.80
CA ALA A 379 21.58 -11.17 0.44
C ALA A 379 21.42 -9.65 0.65
N LEU A 380 20.23 -9.09 0.34
CA LEU A 380 19.92 -7.69 0.62
C LEU A 380 20.06 -7.38 2.12
N LEU A 381 19.43 -8.17 2.99
CA LEU A 381 19.52 -7.98 4.45
C LEU A 381 20.97 -8.09 4.95
N GLN A 382 21.78 -9.00 4.39
CA GLN A 382 23.20 -9.10 4.72
C GLN A 382 23.98 -7.86 4.27
N ARG A 383 23.69 -7.26 3.10
CA ARG A 383 24.31 -5.99 2.66
C ARG A 383 23.99 -4.87 3.62
N VAL A 384 22.72 -4.75 4.01
CA VAL A 384 22.24 -3.77 4.99
C VAL A 384 22.98 -3.94 6.34
N ARG A 385 23.05 -5.17 6.87
CA ARG A 385 23.74 -5.48 8.13
C ARG A 385 25.24 -5.13 8.08
N ARG A 386 25.89 -5.38 6.95
CA ARG A 386 27.30 -4.96 6.75
C ARG A 386 27.45 -3.45 6.73
N ALA A 387 26.54 -2.74 6.06
CA ALA A 387 26.58 -1.29 5.95
C ALA A 387 26.37 -0.59 7.30
N VAL A 388 25.51 -1.12 8.16
CA VAL A 388 25.23 -0.54 9.50
C VAL A 388 26.10 -1.11 10.61
N GLY A 389 26.84 -2.21 10.37
CA GLY A 389 27.81 -2.77 11.29
C GLY A 389 27.25 -3.65 12.42
N TYR A 390 25.98 -4.04 12.36
CA TYR A 390 25.35 -4.91 13.37
C TYR A 390 24.20 -5.75 12.77
N LYS A 391 23.68 -6.72 13.53
CA LYS A 391 22.54 -7.57 13.16
C LYS A 391 21.24 -6.76 13.19
N LYS A 392 21.01 -5.93 12.17
CA LYS A 392 19.76 -5.18 11.99
C LYS A 392 18.59 -6.14 11.82
N VAL A 393 17.50 -5.88 12.55
CA VAL A 393 16.22 -6.58 12.41
C VAL A 393 15.21 -5.62 11.79
N LEU A 394 14.50 -6.11 10.78
CA LEU A 394 13.44 -5.37 10.08
C LEU A 394 12.19 -6.25 10.10
N ASP A 395 11.22 -5.90 10.94
CA ASP A 395 10.04 -6.72 11.24
C ASP A 395 9.16 -7.03 10.01
N TYR A 396 9.34 -6.29 8.93
CA TYR A 396 8.67 -6.53 7.66
C TYR A 396 9.42 -7.50 6.73
N LEU A 397 10.61 -7.95 7.10
CA LEU A 397 11.36 -9.01 6.42
C LEU A 397 11.36 -10.27 7.30
N PRO A 398 10.38 -11.17 7.12
CA PRO A 398 10.14 -12.30 8.03
C PRO A 398 11.08 -13.48 7.73
N LEU A 399 12.34 -13.19 7.43
CA LEU A 399 13.36 -14.19 7.11
C LEU A 399 13.85 -14.84 8.41
N ASP A 400 13.92 -16.17 8.39
CA ASP A 400 14.59 -16.91 9.46
C ASP A 400 16.12 -16.76 9.30
N ASP A 401 16.83 -16.44 10.38
CA ASP A 401 18.30 -16.30 10.43
C ASP A 401 19.03 -17.62 10.65
#